data_7db20d531182be578866927ad4d69f1b
#
_entry.id   7db20d531182be578866927ad4d69f1b
#
_cell.length_a   1.000
_cell.length_b   1.000
_cell.length_c   1.000
_cell.angle_alpha   90.00
_cell.angle_beta   90.00
_cell.angle_gamma   90.00
#
_symmetry.space_group_name_H-M   'P 1'
#
loop_
_entity.id
_entity.type
_entity.pdbx_description
1 polymer ?
#
loop_
_entity_poly.entity_id
_entity_poly.type
_entity_poly.pdbx_seq_one_letter_code
_entity_poly.pdbx_strand_id
1 'polypeptide(L)'
;MRPSTPLPEPFDLGAFRVGDALAEGLGRGRLRGADLEQPFRGVRSRPITDVAALASAYATIMPPHQVFGGITAARLWGLPIAERWSRGEPLVVARPHRTAPSVVPGTRHLAFDPTRLRTTELDGLRLLGPLATALTLARELSHEALVQVADALLTPSRSFPGLRLERKPERGYATPQELDDFIARCAGLAGVAALRAAAADARVGVDSRFETITRLLIVEAGLPEPVVHPPVVVDGEEWHPDLGYPELRIAIEFEGDGHRDERQWHVDIDRYARFEAAGWTTVRVTRKHMARRGAHFVERVRAARARRE
;
A
#
# COMPACT_ATOMS: atom_id res chain seq x y z
N MET A 1 -35.91 5.38 19.22
CA MET A 1 -34.71 5.61 20.09
C MET A 1 -34.48 7.09 20.20
N ARG A 2 -34.34 7.66 21.40
CA ARG A 2 -34.09 9.08 21.58
C ARG A 2 -32.68 9.40 21.02
N PRO A 3 -32.48 10.42 20.17
CA PRO A 3 -31.16 10.76 19.68
C PRO A 3 -30.22 11.11 20.86
N SER A 4 -28.99 10.68 20.80
CA SER A 4 -27.97 11.01 21.80
C SER A 4 -27.68 12.51 21.75
N THR A 5 -27.47 13.13 22.90
CA THR A 5 -27.05 14.53 22.98
C THR A 5 -25.73 14.71 22.20
N PRO A 6 -25.58 15.71 21.34
CA PRO A 6 -24.33 15.97 20.65
C PRO A 6 -23.12 16.04 21.61
N LEU A 7 -21.95 15.65 21.13
CA LEU A 7 -20.72 15.88 21.86
C LEU A 7 -20.27 17.32 21.61
N PRO A 8 -19.74 18.03 22.62
CA PRO A 8 -19.10 19.32 22.39
C PRO A 8 -17.74 19.15 21.72
N GLU A 9 -17.26 20.19 21.05
CA GLU A 9 -15.86 20.25 20.61
C GLU A 9 -14.90 20.19 21.83
N PRO A 10 -13.74 19.50 21.73
CA PRO A 10 -13.22 18.79 20.54
C PRO A 10 -13.63 17.31 20.46
N PHE A 11 -14.53 16.81 21.31
CA PHE A 11 -14.87 15.40 21.47
C PHE A 11 -15.75 14.83 20.35
N ASP A 12 -16.32 15.67 19.52
CA ASP A 12 -17.13 15.27 18.36
C ASP A 12 -16.29 14.93 17.11
N LEU A 13 -15.02 15.36 17.07
CA LEU A 13 -14.14 15.25 15.90
C LEU A 13 -13.41 13.90 15.77
N GLY A 14 -13.43 13.05 16.82
CA GLY A 14 -12.66 11.81 16.74
C GLY A 14 -12.70 10.94 17.99
N ALA A 15 -11.55 10.38 18.33
CA ALA A 15 -11.37 9.59 19.54
C ALA A 15 -10.80 10.45 20.67
N PHE A 16 -11.21 10.16 21.91
CA PHE A 16 -10.81 10.93 23.08
C PHE A 16 -10.72 10.06 24.34
N ARG A 17 -9.96 10.52 25.33
CA ARG A 17 -9.89 9.89 26.64
C ARG A 17 -11.12 10.20 27.47
N VAL A 18 -11.64 9.19 28.15
CA VAL A 18 -12.75 9.34 29.10
C VAL A 18 -12.40 10.31 30.22
N GLY A 19 -11.13 10.29 30.70
CA GLY A 19 -10.66 11.21 31.75
C GLY A 19 -10.77 12.67 31.34
N ASP A 20 -10.34 13.00 30.13
CA ASP A 20 -10.36 14.38 29.60
C ASP A 20 -11.80 14.88 29.44
N ALA A 21 -12.67 14.03 28.87
CA ALA A 21 -14.09 14.35 28.73
C ALA A 21 -14.82 14.57 30.06
N LEU A 22 -14.48 13.80 31.09
CA LEU A 22 -15.02 14.00 32.45
C LEU A 22 -14.50 15.29 33.08
N ALA A 23 -13.24 15.65 32.85
CA ALA A 23 -12.65 16.90 33.34
C ALA A 23 -13.33 18.12 32.72
N GLU A 24 -13.77 18.01 31.45
CA GLU A 24 -14.54 19.05 30.74
C GLU A 24 -16.07 18.97 31.04
N GLY A 25 -16.48 18.19 32.04
CA GLY A 25 -17.85 18.15 32.52
C GLY A 25 -18.82 17.23 31.78
N LEU A 26 -18.34 16.39 30.84
CA LEU A 26 -19.24 15.39 30.21
C LEU A 26 -19.68 14.34 31.22
N GLY A 27 -20.97 14.12 31.32
CA GLY A 27 -21.54 13.13 32.21
C GLY A 27 -21.23 11.69 31.77
N ARG A 28 -21.00 10.78 32.74
CA ARG A 28 -20.76 9.34 32.49
C ARG A 28 -21.84 8.67 31.65
N GLY A 29 -23.09 9.15 31.75
CA GLY A 29 -24.22 8.66 30.94
C GLY A 29 -24.00 8.94 29.44
N ARG A 30 -23.55 10.16 29.11
CA ARG A 30 -23.23 10.53 27.72
C ARG A 30 -22.10 9.66 27.13
N LEU A 31 -21.08 9.38 27.91
CA LEU A 31 -19.95 8.56 27.52
C LEU A 31 -20.27 7.06 27.31
N ARG A 32 -21.50 6.64 27.69
CA ARG A 32 -22.03 5.30 27.40
C ARG A 32 -23.07 5.30 26.28
N GLY A 33 -23.20 6.40 25.58
CA GLY A 33 -24.13 6.53 24.45
C GLY A 33 -23.87 5.49 23.37
N ALA A 34 -24.95 4.98 22.74
CA ALA A 34 -24.87 3.95 21.71
C ALA A 34 -24.19 4.42 20.41
N ASP A 35 -23.99 5.72 20.27
CA ASP A 35 -23.25 6.37 19.18
C ASP A 35 -21.73 6.39 19.40
N LEU A 36 -21.26 5.86 20.55
CA LEU A 36 -19.85 5.77 20.91
C LEU A 36 -19.42 4.32 21.10
N GLU A 37 -18.21 4.04 20.64
CA GLU A 37 -17.50 2.78 20.86
C GLU A 37 -16.41 2.93 21.91
N GLN A 38 -15.97 1.80 22.45
CA GLN A 38 -14.82 1.72 23.34
C GLN A 38 -13.74 0.85 22.70
N PRO A 39 -12.93 1.37 21.77
CA PRO A 39 -11.90 0.59 21.10
C PRO A 39 -10.77 0.16 22.08
N PHE A 40 -10.48 1.01 23.08
CA PHE A 40 -9.49 0.75 24.11
C PHE A 40 -10.01 1.16 25.48
N ARG A 41 -9.44 0.58 26.55
CA ARG A 41 -9.79 0.95 27.92
C ARG A 41 -9.56 2.45 28.14
N GLY A 42 -10.58 3.13 28.60
CA GLY A 42 -10.52 4.58 28.86
C GLY A 42 -10.59 5.48 27.64
N VAL A 43 -10.86 4.94 26.44
CA VAL A 43 -11.02 5.67 25.20
C VAL A 43 -12.46 5.54 24.71
N ARG A 44 -12.98 6.62 24.12
CA ARG A 44 -14.22 6.63 23.34
C ARG A 44 -13.96 7.15 21.94
N SER A 45 -14.71 6.68 20.98
CA SER A 45 -14.65 7.15 19.59
C SER A 45 -16.02 7.04 18.93
N ARG A 46 -16.19 7.69 17.80
CA ARG A 46 -17.22 7.30 16.82
C ARG A 46 -16.97 5.87 16.36
N PRO A 47 -17.93 5.21 15.67
CA PRO A 47 -17.72 3.87 15.13
C PRO A 47 -16.43 3.77 14.33
N ILE A 48 -15.66 2.73 14.62
CA ILE A 48 -14.38 2.45 13.92
C ILE A 48 -14.69 1.80 12.57
N THR A 49 -14.40 2.48 11.49
CA THR A 49 -14.67 2.05 10.12
C THR A 49 -13.43 1.56 9.37
N ASP A 50 -12.24 2.01 9.79
CA ASP A 50 -10.97 1.73 9.13
C ASP A 50 -9.80 1.75 10.12
N VAL A 51 -8.61 1.44 9.60
CA VAL A 51 -7.38 1.39 10.41
C VAL A 51 -6.96 2.78 10.93
N ALA A 52 -7.25 3.84 10.19
CA ALA A 52 -6.87 5.20 10.60
C ALA A 52 -7.71 5.64 11.81
N ALA A 53 -9.01 5.35 11.81
CA ALA A 53 -9.89 5.59 12.95
C ALA A 53 -9.43 4.79 14.20
N LEU A 54 -9.05 3.51 14.03
CA LEU A 54 -8.54 2.69 15.12
C LEU A 54 -7.19 3.20 15.63
N ALA A 55 -6.28 3.58 14.73
CA ALA A 55 -4.98 4.16 15.06
C ALA A 55 -5.14 5.50 15.80
N SER A 56 -6.03 6.37 15.35
CA SER A 56 -6.35 7.64 16.02
C SER A 56 -6.87 7.41 17.45
N ALA A 57 -7.71 6.39 17.62
CA ALA A 57 -8.19 6.02 18.95
C ALA A 57 -7.04 5.56 19.87
N TYR A 58 -6.12 4.72 19.36
CA TYR A 58 -4.96 4.29 20.14
C TYR A 58 -3.98 5.44 20.40
N ALA A 59 -3.80 6.35 19.45
CA ALA A 59 -2.89 7.49 19.58
C ALA A 59 -3.22 8.37 20.80
N THR A 60 -4.48 8.43 21.24
CA THR A 60 -4.87 9.17 22.45
C THR A 60 -4.20 8.64 23.73
N ILE A 61 -3.84 7.35 23.77
CA ILE A 61 -3.21 6.70 24.93
C ILE A 61 -1.80 6.18 24.64
N MET A 62 -1.33 6.34 23.39
CA MET A 62 -0.03 5.82 22.95
C MET A 62 1.12 6.57 23.63
N PRO A 63 2.05 5.85 24.32
CA PRO A 63 3.22 6.48 24.94
C PRO A 63 4.06 7.29 23.95
N PRO A 64 4.75 8.36 24.40
CA PRO A 64 5.52 9.24 23.53
C PRO A 64 6.62 8.55 22.71
N HIS A 65 7.21 7.48 23.24
CA HIS A 65 8.28 6.73 22.59
C HIS A 65 7.78 5.66 21.60
N GLN A 66 6.47 5.47 21.50
CA GLN A 66 5.86 4.52 20.58
C GLN A 66 5.42 5.21 19.28
N VAL A 67 5.44 4.45 18.20
CA VAL A 67 4.95 4.86 16.87
C VAL A 67 4.24 3.68 16.22
N PHE A 68 3.39 3.91 15.23
CA PHE A 68 2.86 2.81 14.42
C PHE A 68 3.95 2.22 13.52
N GLY A 69 3.94 0.89 13.34
CA GLY A 69 4.90 0.15 12.50
C GLY A 69 4.24 -1.00 11.76
N GLY A 70 5.05 -1.80 11.07
CA GLY A 70 4.58 -2.99 10.36
C GLY A 70 3.37 -2.74 9.47
N ILE A 71 2.41 -3.67 9.50
CA ILE A 71 1.22 -3.60 8.64
C ILE A 71 0.33 -2.37 8.94
N THR A 72 0.28 -1.91 10.19
CA THR A 72 -0.48 -0.70 10.54
C THR A 72 0.09 0.53 9.85
N ALA A 73 1.42 0.74 9.93
CA ALA A 73 2.06 1.84 9.23
C ALA A 73 1.92 1.71 7.70
N ALA A 74 2.02 0.49 7.17
CA ALA A 74 1.82 0.25 5.75
C ALA A 74 0.42 0.67 5.27
N ARG A 75 -0.62 0.31 6.01
CA ARG A 75 -2.00 0.72 5.70
C ARG A 75 -2.20 2.22 5.81
N LEU A 76 -1.60 2.87 6.81
CA LEU A 76 -1.66 4.33 6.97
C LEU A 76 -0.95 5.03 5.80
N TRP A 77 0.16 4.50 5.30
CA TRP A 77 0.85 4.98 4.10
C TRP A 77 0.11 4.65 2.79
N GLY A 78 -0.89 3.77 2.82
CA GLY A 78 -1.55 3.25 1.62
C GLY A 78 -0.65 2.34 0.79
N LEU A 79 0.38 1.73 1.39
CA LEU A 79 1.21 0.74 0.72
C LEU A 79 0.37 -0.49 0.33
N PRO A 80 0.69 -1.18 -0.78
CA PRO A 80 -0.12 -2.27 -1.30
C PRO A 80 -0.04 -3.50 -0.41
N ILE A 81 -1.06 -3.67 0.42
CA ILE A 81 -1.30 -4.86 1.23
C ILE A 81 -2.48 -5.62 0.61
N ALA A 82 -2.27 -6.89 0.30
CA ALA A 82 -3.23 -7.71 -0.43
C ALA A 82 -4.54 -7.89 0.35
N GLU A 83 -4.44 -8.20 1.63
CA GLU A 83 -5.56 -8.44 2.52
C GLU A 83 -6.22 -7.11 2.89
N ARG A 84 -7.54 -7.10 2.84
CA ARG A 84 -8.30 -5.95 3.34
C ARG A 84 -8.16 -5.89 4.86
N TRP A 85 -8.09 -4.67 5.40
CA TRP A 85 -8.16 -4.47 6.83
C TRP A 85 -9.44 -5.07 7.42
N SER A 86 -9.31 -5.70 8.56
CA SER A 86 -10.44 -6.18 9.35
C SER A 86 -10.35 -5.63 10.78
N ARG A 87 -11.51 -5.46 11.41
CA ARG A 87 -11.58 -4.90 12.76
C ARG A 87 -10.84 -5.74 13.82
N GLY A 88 -10.62 -7.03 13.56
CA GLY A 88 -9.86 -7.94 14.42
C GLY A 88 -8.34 -7.88 14.21
N GLU A 89 -7.87 -7.14 13.21
CA GLU A 89 -6.43 -6.98 12.98
C GLU A 89 -5.80 -6.13 14.08
N PRO A 90 -4.80 -6.64 14.82
CA PRO A 90 -4.17 -5.87 15.87
C PRO A 90 -3.36 -4.71 15.31
N LEU A 91 -3.39 -3.56 15.96
CA LEU A 91 -2.48 -2.46 15.63
C LEU A 91 -1.03 -2.88 15.95
N VAL A 92 -0.16 -2.70 14.96
CA VAL A 92 1.28 -2.91 15.15
C VAL A 92 1.93 -1.63 15.63
N VAL A 93 2.48 -1.70 16.84
CA VAL A 93 3.13 -0.59 17.52
C VAL A 93 4.63 -0.86 17.61
N ALA A 94 5.42 0.04 17.08
CA ALA A 94 6.88 0.00 17.12
C ALA A 94 7.40 0.80 18.32
N ARG A 95 8.41 0.27 19.00
CA ARG A 95 9.09 0.91 20.11
C ARG A 95 10.60 0.75 20.00
N PRO A 96 11.40 1.69 20.51
CA PRO A 96 12.83 1.50 20.63
C PRO A 96 13.16 0.20 21.37
N HIS A 97 14.13 -0.57 20.91
CA HIS A 97 14.45 -1.90 21.44
C HIS A 97 14.84 -1.92 22.92
N ARG A 98 15.24 -0.79 23.50
CA ARG A 98 15.60 -0.66 24.93
C ARG A 98 14.43 -0.25 25.84
N THR A 99 13.23 -0.09 25.31
CA THR A 99 12.04 0.27 26.09
C THR A 99 11.19 -0.96 26.39
N ALA A 100 10.58 -1.00 27.60
CA ALA A 100 9.67 -2.09 27.96
C ALA A 100 8.39 -2.06 27.09
N PRO A 101 7.82 -3.22 26.71
CA PRO A 101 6.54 -3.27 26.03
C PRO A 101 5.42 -2.82 26.97
N SER A 102 4.52 -1.99 26.46
CA SER A 102 3.25 -1.70 27.11
C SER A 102 2.18 -2.57 26.46
N VAL A 103 1.73 -3.59 27.17
CA VAL A 103 0.74 -4.54 26.60
C VAL A 103 -0.64 -3.93 26.70
N VAL A 104 -1.20 -3.57 25.56
CA VAL A 104 -2.60 -3.12 25.42
C VAL A 104 -3.34 -4.14 24.53
N PRO A 105 -4.47 -4.71 24.98
CA PRO A 105 -5.26 -5.60 24.16
C PRO A 105 -5.59 -4.97 22.80
N GLY A 106 -5.49 -5.76 21.72
CA GLY A 106 -5.68 -5.25 20.34
C GLY A 106 -4.42 -4.62 19.73
N THR A 107 -3.26 -4.71 20.42
CA THR A 107 -1.98 -4.27 19.86
C THR A 107 -0.96 -5.42 19.80
N ARG A 108 -0.07 -5.36 18.81
CA ARG A 108 1.13 -6.18 18.65
C ARG A 108 2.35 -5.28 18.63
N HIS A 109 3.41 -5.67 19.31
CA HIS A 109 4.58 -4.82 19.44
C HIS A 109 5.76 -5.36 18.62
N LEU A 110 6.48 -4.45 17.97
CA LEU A 110 7.78 -4.70 17.38
C LEU A 110 8.83 -3.76 17.99
N ALA A 111 10.07 -4.21 18.04
CA ALA A 111 11.20 -3.38 18.45
C ALA A 111 11.90 -2.81 17.20
N PHE A 112 12.35 -1.56 17.27
CA PHE A 112 13.12 -0.93 16.20
C PHE A 112 14.35 -0.19 16.75
N ASP A 113 15.32 0.02 15.87
CA ASP A 113 16.52 0.82 16.16
C ASP A 113 16.29 2.26 15.69
N PRO A 114 16.10 3.22 16.60
CA PRO A 114 15.83 4.61 16.24
C PRO A 114 17.03 5.33 15.58
N THR A 115 18.24 4.76 15.66
CA THR A 115 19.42 5.32 14.98
C THR A 115 19.43 4.99 13.49
N ARG A 116 18.75 3.94 13.06
CA ARG A 116 18.69 3.45 11.70
C ARG A 116 17.32 3.64 11.03
N LEU A 117 16.23 3.51 11.80
CA LEU A 117 14.87 3.59 11.31
C LEU A 117 14.22 4.90 11.73
N ARG A 118 13.99 5.77 10.76
CA ARG A 118 13.37 7.07 10.99
C ARG A 118 11.88 6.94 11.26
N THR A 119 11.40 7.80 12.13
CA THR A 119 9.97 8.01 12.40
C THR A 119 9.52 9.33 11.80
N THR A 120 8.23 9.45 11.54
CA THR A 120 7.61 10.66 11.03
C THR A 120 6.17 10.77 11.51
N GLU A 121 5.46 11.78 11.06
CA GLU A 121 4.06 12.01 11.37
C GLU A 121 3.23 12.06 10.09
N LEU A 122 2.03 11.50 10.12
CA LEU A 122 1.03 11.54 9.06
C LEU A 122 -0.35 11.77 9.71
N ASP A 123 -1.01 12.88 9.39
CA ASP A 123 -2.30 13.29 9.97
C ASP A 123 -2.32 13.21 11.51
N GLY A 124 -1.28 13.69 12.16
CA GLY A 124 -1.15 13.66 13.61
C GLY A 124 -0.80 12.29 14.21
N LEU A 125 -0.61 11.27 13.38
CA LEU A 125 -0.20 9.93 13.81
C LEU A 125 1.31 9.75 13.66
N ARG A 126 1.97 9.35 14.75
CA ARG A 126 3.40 9.03 14.72
C ARG A 126 3.62 7.61 14.21
N LEU A 127 4.44 7.44 13.17
CA LEU A 127 4.68 6.13 12.56
C LEU A 127 6.12 6.00 12.03
N LEU A 128 6.54 4.78 11.73
CA LEU A 128 7.77 4.54 10.99
C LEU A 128 7.64 5.16 9.59
N GLY A 129 8.73 5.78 9.13
CA GLY A 129 8.80 6.28 7.75
C GLY A 129 8.65 5.15 6.73
N PRO A 130 8.31 5.45 5.46
CA PRO A 130 7.94 4.44 4.46
C PRO A 130 9.00 3.36 4.23
N LEU A 131 10.28 3.71 4.10
CA LEU A 131 11.37 2.72 3.96
C LEU A 131 11.52 1.83 5.21
N ALA A 132 11.42 2.43 6.41
CA ALA A 132 11.46 1.68 7.66
C ALA A 132 10.25 0.74 7.80
N THR A 133 9.09 1.17 7.32
CA THR A 133 7.88 0.34 7.25
C THR A 133 8.10 -0.86 6.34
N ALA A 134 8.64 -0.68 5.13
CA ALA A 134 8.96 -1.77 4.22
C ALA A 134 9.93 -2.79 4.85
N LEU A 135 10.97 -2.33 5.56
CA LEU A 135 11.87 -3.23 6.27
C LEU A 135 11.17 -4.05 7.36
N THR A 136 10.26 -3.44 8.11
CA THR A 136 9.53 -4.18 9.16
C THR A 136 8.55 -5.20 8.58
N LEU A 137 8.00 -4.95 7.39
CA LEU A 137 7.15 -5.87 6.64
C LEU A 137 7.91 -7.04 6.02
N ALA A 138 9.21 -6.88 5.74
CA ALA A 138 10.04 -7.88 5.06
C ALA A 138 10.16 -9.22 5.79
N ARG A 139 9.69 -9.30 7.04
CA ARG A 139 9.64 -10.55 7.83
C ARG A 139 8.29 -11.26 7.75
N GLU A 140 7.28 -10.59 7.24
CA GLU A 140 5.88 -11.05 7.30
C GLU A 140 5.29 -11.25 5.90
N LEU A 141 5.75 -10.47 4.93
CA LEU A 141 5.27 -10.55 3.57
C LEU A 141 6.02 -11.58 2.73
N SER A 142 5.33 -12.15 1.75
CA SER A 142 5.97 -12.91 0.68
C SER A 142 6.90 -12.01 -0.15
N HIS A 143 7.83 -12.63 -0.89
CA HIS A 143 8.70 -11.90 -1.81
C HIS A 143 7.89 -11.02 -2.79
N GLU A 144 6.89 -11.59 -3.45
CA GLU A 144 6.01 -10.88 -4.38
C GLU A 144 5.33 -9.67 -3.73
N ALA A 145 4.75 -9.83 -2.53
CA ALA A 145 4.11 -8.74 -1.81
C ALA A 145 5.11 -7.63 -1.40
N LEU A 146 6.35 -8.01 -1.08
CA LEU A 146 7.39 -7.07 -0.74
C LEU A 146 7.92 -6.31 -1.96
N VAL A 147 7.97 -6.94 -3.16
CA VAL A 147 8.25 -6.26 -4.43
C VAL A 147 7.16 -5.22 -4.72
N GLN A 148 5.88 -5.55 -4.52
CA GLN A 148 4.78 -4.57 -4.67
C GLN A 148 4.97 -3.35 -3.77
N VAL A 149 5.42 -3.56 -2.52
CA VAL A 149 5.73 -2.46 -1.59
C VAL A 149 6.93 -1.65 -2.10
N ALA A 150 7.96 -2.30 -2.60
CA ALA A 150 9.14 -1.62 -3.16
C ALA A 150 8.79 -0.81 -4.42
N ASP A 151 8.01 -1.37 -5.36
CA ASP A 151 7.50 -0.66 -6.54
C ASP A 151 6.72 0.59 -6.14
N ALA A 152 5.83 0.49 -5.14
CA ALA A 152 5.06 1.63 -4.63
C ALA A 152 5.94 2.74 -4.01
N LEU A 153 7.10 2.39 -3.43
CA LEU A 153 8.06 3.37 -2.93
C LEU A 153 8.82 4.08 -4.06
N LEU A 154 9.00 3.41 -5.19
CA LEU A 154 9.78 3.90 -6.33
C LEU A 154 8.92 4.60 -7.39
N THR A 155 7.60 4.39 -7.40
CA THR A 155 6.75 4.96 -8.45
C THR A 155 6.55 6.47 -8.31
N PRO A 156 6.76 7.25 -9.38
CA PRO A 156 6.37 8.65 -9.44
C PRO A 156 4.87 8.84 -9.67
N SER A 157 4.18 7.79 -10.09
CA SER A 157 2.77 7.84 -10.48
C SER A 157 1.87 8.28 -9.33
N ARG A 158 0.94 9.18 -9.63
CA ARG A 158 -0.14 9.58 -8.73
C ARG A 158 -1.36 8.66 -8.85
N SER A 159 -1.38 7.80 -9.86
CA SER A 159 -2.47 6.85 -10.12
C SER A 159 -2.43 5.63 -9.21
N PHE A 160 -1.32 5.38 -8.51
CA PHE A 160 -1.21 4.24 -7.59
C PHE A 160 -2.28 4.33 -6.48
N PRO A 161 -3.25 3.40 -6.42
CA PRO A 161 -4.45 3.55 -5.59
C PRO A 161 -4.14 3.66 -4.10
N GLY A 162 -4.68 4.70 -3.45
CA GLY A 162 -4.62 4.87 -2.00
C GLY A 162 -3.25 5.24 -1.41
N LEU A 163 -2.21 5.36 -2.23
CA LEU A 163 -0.86 5.67 -1.77
C LEU A 163 -0.76 7.11 -1.25
N ARG A 164 -0.32 7.26 -0.02
CA ARG A 164 -0.23 8.53 0.72
C ARG A 164 1.20 9.04 0.91
N LEU A 165 2.11 8.53 0.09
CA LEU A 165 3.50 8.94 0.14
C LEU A 165 3.69 10.31 -0.50
N GLU A 166 4.51 11.16 0.12
CA GLU A 166 4.97 12.39 -0.51
C GLU A 166 5.87 12.05 -1.70
N ARG A 167 5.47 12.48 -2.89
CA ARG A 167 6.18 12.24 -4.14
C ARG A 167 6.50 13.56 -4.81
N LYS A 168 7.70 13.67 -5.31
CA LYS A 168 8.10 14.79 -6.16
C LYS A 168 7.63 14.54 -7.60
N PRO A 169 7.46 15.58 -8.43
CA PRO A 169 7.32 15.37 -9.87
C PRO A 169 8.46 14.51 -10.39
N GLU A 170 8.14 13.55 -11.25
CA GLU A 170 9.10 12.66 -11.94
C GLU A 170 9.88 11.68 -11.06
N ARG A 171 9.62 11.61 -9.74
CA ARG A 171 10.25 10.59 -8.87
C ARG A 171 9.29 10.08 -7.81
N GLY A 172 9.49 8.83 -7.39
CA GLY A 172 8.79 8.22 -6.27
C GLY A 172 9.18 8.83 -4.91
N TYR A 173 8.68 8.24 -3.85
CA TYR A 173 9.12 8.55 -2.49
C TYR A 173 10.63 8.33 -2.32
N ALA A 174 11.15 7.24 -2.91
CA ALA A 174 12.57 6.96 -2.98
C ALA A 174 13.00 6.71 -4.44
N THR A 175 14.27 6.92 -4.73
CA THR A 175 14.93 6.38 -5.93
C THR A 175 15.46 4.98 -5.64
N PRO A 176 15.77 4.16 -6.66
CA PRO A 176 16.46 2.88 -6.47
C PRO A 176 17.73 3.01 -5.61
N GLN A 177 18.55 4.03 -5.88
CA GLN A 177 19.77 4.29 -5.11
C GLN A 177 19.49 4.62 -3.64
N GLU A 178 18.46 5.42 -3.34
CA GLU A 178 18.07 5.75 -1.96
C GLU A 178 17.55 4.52 -1.20
N LEU A 179 16.87 3.60 -1.90
CA LEU A 179 16.43 2.32 -1.35
C LEU A 179 17.63 1.42 -1.05
N ASP A 180 18.60 1.32 -1.96
CA ASP A 180 19.83 0.54 -1.77
C ASP A 180 20.68 1.11 -0.63
N ASP A 181 20.84 2.42 -0.54
CA ASP A 181 21.54 3.10 0.54
C ASP A 181 20.86 2.85 1.89
N PHE A 182 19.52 2.87 1.93
CA PHE A 182 18.77 2.52 3.13
C PHE A 182 19.02 1.06 3.54
N ILE A 183 18.95 0.12 2.59
CA ILE A 183 19.22 -1.30 2.82
C ILE A 183 20.65 -1.52 3.36
N ALA A 184 21.64 -0.82 2.79
CA ALA A 184 23.02 -0.87 3.24
C ALA A 184 23.17 -0.37 4.69
N ARG A 185 22.58 0.77 5.02
CA ARG A 185 22.59 1.32 6.40
C ARG A 185 21.93 0.40 7.41
N CYS A 186 20.95 -0.40 6.97
CA CYS A 186 20.23 -1.35 7.80
C CYS A 186 20.88 -2.73 7.88
N ALA A 187 22.11 -2.91 7.37
CA ALA A 187 22.83 -4.20 7.39
C ALA A 187 22.81 -4.84 8.77
N GLY A 188 22.51 -6.14 8.85
CA GLY A 188 22.37 -6.89 10.09
C GLY A 188 21.01 -6.78 10.79
N LEU A 189 20.12 -5.89 10.38
CA LEU A 189 18.75 -5.88 10.89
C LEU A 189 17.91 -7.01 10.26
N ALA A 190 16.96 -7.50 11.03
CA ALA A 190 16.05 -8.54 10.56
C ALA A 190 15.19 -8.03 9.39
N GLY A 191 15.07 -8.82 8.33
CA GLY A 191 14.33 -8.48 7.12
C GLY A 191 15.15 -7.85 6.00
N VAL A 192 16.39 -7.38 6.27
CA VAL A 192 17.25 -6.72 5.27
C VAL A 192 17.51 -7.60 4.05
N ALA A 193 17.78 -8.89 4.24
CA ALA A 193 18.02 -9.79 3.11
C ALA A 193 16.80 -9.93 2.19
N ALA A 194 15.61 -10.06 2.79
CA ALA A 194 14.36 -10.13 2.03
C ALA A 194 14.05 -8.81 1.30
N LEU A 195 14.24 -7.67 1.98
CA LEU A 195 14.04 -6.35 1.35
C LEU A 195 15.03 -6.12 0.20
N ARG A 196 16.28 -6.55 0.35
CA ARG A 196 17.29 -6.48 -0.73
C ARG A 196 16.89 -7.32 -1.94
N ALA A 197 16.42 -8.54 -1.72
CA ALA A 197 15.93 -9.38 -2.80
C ALA A 197 14.74 -8.74 -3.52
N ALA A 198 13.78 -8.18 -2.77
CA ALA A 198 12.64 -7.49 -3.36
C ALA A 198 13.03 -6.21 -4.11
N ALA A 199 14.00 -5.44 -3.60
CA ALA A 199 14.50 -4.24 -4.27
C ALA A 199 15.18 -4.55 -5.61
N ALA A 200 15.87 -5.69 -5.73
CA ALA A 200 16.45 -6.13 -7.00
C ALA A 200 15.40 -6.41 -8.08
N ASP A 201 14.22 -6.88 -7.68
CA ASP A 201 13.09 -7.15 -8.58
C ASP A 201 12.12 -5.98 -8.71
N ALA A 202 12.30 -4.91 -7.95
CA ALA A 202 11.45 -3.73 -8.04
C ALA A 202 11.74 -2.89 -9.28
N ARG A 203 10.71 -2.20 -9.79
CA ARG A 203 10.81 -1.32 -10.97
C ARG A 203 10.17 0.03 -10.71
N VAL A 204 10.79 1.05 -11.27
CA VAL A 204 10.25 2.43 -11.26
C VAL A 204 9.07 2.51 -12.23
N GLY A 205 8.06 3.28 -11.87
CA GLY A 205 6.97 3.63 -12.77
C GLY A 205 5.76 2.71 -12.73
N VAL A 206 5.80 1.63 -11.96
CA VAL A 206 4.65 0.74 -11.79
C VAL A 206 3.48 1.49 -11.13
N ASP A 207 2.29 1.42 -11.73
CA ASP A 207 1.11 2.17 -11.29
C ASP A 207 0.15 1.37 -10.39
N SER A 208 0.30 0.07 -10.34
CA SER A 208 -0.53 -0.79 -9.51
C SER A 208 0.16 -2.08 -9.07
N ARG A 209 -0.34 -2.66 -7.96
CA ARG A 209 0.11 -3.98 -7.50
C ARG A 209 -0.11 -5.10 -8.52
N PHE A 210 -1.10 -4.96 -9.40
CA PHE A 210 -1.41 -5.99 -10.39
C PHE A 210 -0.45 -5.98 -11.57
N GLU A 211 0.10 -4.82 -11.93
CA GLU A 211 1.20 -4.73 -12.89
C GLU A 211 2.44 -5.43 -12.35
N THR A 212 2.82 -5.19 -11.06
CA THR A 212 3.88 -5.94 -10.39
C THR A 212 3.66 -7.44 -10.48
N ILE A 213 2.47 -7.93 -10.09
CA ILE A 213 2.16 -9.37 -10.11
C ILE A 213 2.25 -9.92 -11.53
N THR A 214 1.68 -9.22 -12.52
CA THR A 214 1.70 -9.63 -13.93
C THR A 214 3.14 -9.79 -14.42
N ARG A 215 3.98 -8.80 -14.16
CA ARG A 215 5.40 -8.80 -14.52
C ARG A 215 6.15 -9.98 -13.88
N LEU A 216 6.00 -10.16 -12.56
CA LEU A 216 6.68 -11.22 -11.83
C LEU A 216 6.25 -12.62 -12.29
N LEU A 217 4.97 -12.85 -12.58
CA LEU A 217 4.48 -14.14 -13.09
C LEU A 217 5.00 -14.46 -14.49
N ILE A 218 5.20 -13.46 -15.34
CA ILE A 218 5.83 -13.61 -16.64
C ILE A 218 7.28 -14.05 -16.49
N VAL A 219 8.04 -13.36 -15.62
CA VAL A 219 9.46 -13.68 -15.36
C VAL A 219 9.60 -15.07 -14.72
N GLU A 220 8.76 -15.40 -13.75
CA GLU A 220 8.75 -16.72 -13.10
C GLU A 220 8.48 -17.87 -14.09
N ALA A 221 7.68 -17.61 -15.11
CA ALA A 221 7.41 -18.57 -16.18
C ALA A 221 8.56 -18.72 -17.20
N GLY A 222 9.70 -18.07 -16.95
CA GLY A 222 10.90 -18.12 -17.79
C GLY A 222 10.82 -17.28 -19.06
N LEU A 223 9.85 -16.36 -19.17
CA LEU A 223 9.78 -15.40 -20.27
C LEU A 223 10.66 -14.18 -19.95
N PRO A 224 11.20 -13.49 -20.95
CA PRO A 224 11.89 -12.21 -20.75
C PRO A 224 11.01 -11.21 -19.98
N GLU A 225 11.63 -10.40 -19.16
CA GLU A 225 10.90 -9.38 -18.40
C GLU A 225 10.31 -8.33 -19.37
N PRO A 226 9.00 -8.04 -19.28
CA PRO A 226 8.40 -6.98 -20.08
C PRO A 226 8.82 -5.60 -19.55
N VAL A 227 8.91 -4.63 -20.46
CA VAL A 227 9.15 -3.23 -20.12
C VAL A 227 7.90 -2.65 -19.46
N VAL A 228 8.08 -1.88 -18.37
CA VAL A 228 7.00 -1.13 -17.71
C VAL A 228 6.73 0.13 -18.53
N HIS A 229 5.46 0.38 -18.85
CA HIS A 229 4.97 1.55 -19.58
C HIS A 229 5.78 1.89 -20.84
N PRO A 230 6.01 0.93 -21.76
CA PRO A 230 6.75 1.24 -22.98
C PRO A 230 5.99 2.26 -23.84
N PRO A 231 6.68 3.23 -24.49
CA PRO A 231 6.01 4.19 -25.35
C PRO A 231 5.50 3.53 -26.63
N VAL A 232 4.25 3.82 -26.98
CA VAL A 232 3.61 3.43 -28.25
C VAL A 232 3.09 4.68 -28.93
N VAL A 233 3.65 5.02 -30.09
CA VAL A 233 3.20 6.20 -30.86
C VAL A 233 2.13 5.78 -31.85
N VAL A 234 0.95 6.41 -31.76
CA VAL A 234 -0.19 6.24 -32.67
C VAL A 234 -0.67 7.60 -33.10
N ASP A 235 -0.71 7.85 -34.41
CA ASP A 235 -1.17 9.12 -34.99
C ASP A 235 -0.48 10.38 -34.42
N GLY A 236 0.79 10.23 -33.99
CA GLY A 236 1.59 11.30 -33.37
C GLY A 236 1.33 11.52 -31.87
N GLU A 237 0.46 10.74 -31.26
CA GLU A 237 0.23 10.70 -29.81
C GLU A 237 0.99 9.54 -29.17
N GLU A 238 1.57 9.77 -27.98
CA GLU A 238 2.27 8.76 -27.21
C GLU A 238 1.33 8.12 -26.18
N TRP A 239 1.27 6.79 -26.21
CA TRP A 239 0.48 5.95 -25.33
C TRP A 239 1.37 4.95 -24.61
N HIS A 240 0.99 4.54 -23.40
CA HIS A 240 1.78 3.62 -22.58
C HIS A 240 0.90 2.45 -22.12
N PRO A 241 1.08 1.24 -22.65
CA PRO A 241 0.49 0.05 -22.02
C PRO A 241 1.13 -0.22 -20.67
N ASP A 242 0.44 -0.93 -19.78
CA ASP A 242 0.94 -1.26 -18.44
C ASP A 242 2.30 -1.96 -18.51
N LEU A 243 2.42 -2.95 -19.39
CA LEU A 243 3.65 -3.70 -19.66
C LEU A 243 3.73 -4.00 -21.18
N GLY A 244 4.92 -4.29 -21.69
CA GLY A 244 5.03 -4.72 -23.08
C GLY A 244 6.41 -5.16 -23.51
N TYR A 245 6.45 -5.65 -24.76
CA TYR A 245 7.67 -5.98 -25.51
C TYR A 245 7.70 -5.10 -26.77
N PRO A 246 8.35 -3.94 -26.70
CA PRO A 246 8.36 -2.98 -27.83
C PRO A 246 8.92 -3.58 -29.12
N GLU A 247 9.98 -4.37 -29.04
CA GLU A 247 10.64 -5.02 -30.16
C GLU A 247 9.74 -6.02 -30.90
N LEU A 248 8.76 -6.59 -30.17
CA LEU A 248 7.75 -7.50 -30.72
C LEU A 248 6.39 -6.85 -30.92
N ARG A 249 6.23 -5.58 -30.57
CA ARG A 249 4.96 -4.84 -30.57
C ARG A 249 3.85 -5.59 -29.84
N ILE A 250 4.14 -6.02 -28.62
CA ILE A 250 3.18 -6.69 -27.73
C ILE A 250 2.90 -5.76 -26.55
N ALA A 251 1.63 -5.40 -26.38
CA ALA A 251 1.11 -4.68 -25.23
C ALA A 251 0.46 -5.68 -24.26
N ILE A 252 0.66 -5.51 -22.95
CA ILE A 252 0.03 -6.31 -21.90
C ILE A 252 -0.69 -5.33 -20.98
N GLU A 253 -2.00 -5.48 -20.86
CA GLU A 253 -2.87 -4.58 -20.11
C GLU A 253 -3.59 -5.31 -19.00
N PHE A 254 -3.52 -4.80 -17.78
CA PHE A 254 -4.28 -5.31 -16.65
C PHE A 254 -5.63 -4.60 -16.54
N GLU A 255 -6.69 -5.36 -16.66
CA GLU A 255 -8.06 -4.89 -16.46
C GLU A 255 -8.52 -5.14 -15.02
N GLY A 256 -8.69 -4.07 -14.26
CA GLY A 256 -9.29 -4.14 -12.92
C GLY A 256 -10.75 -4.57 -12.94
N ASP A 257 -11.21 -5.20 -11.85
CA ASP A 257 -12.63 -5.57 -11.65
C ASP A 257 -13.53 -4.36 -11.32
N GLY A 258 -13.07 -3.12 -11.55
CA GLY A 258 -13.83 -1.92 -11.22
C GLY A 258 -15.19 -1.90 -11.95
N HIS A 259 -16.24 -1.46 -11.27
CA HIS A 259 -17.45 -1.00 -11.91
C HIS A 259 -17.05 0.13 -12.87
N ARG A 260 -16.79 -0.24 -14.13
CA ARG A 260 -16.42 0.73 -15.16
C ARG A 260 -17.65 1.60 -15.40
N ASP A 261 -17.52 2.88 -15.08
CA ASP A 261 -18.41 3.89 -15.61
C ASP A 261 -18.41 3.75 -17.14
N GLU A 262 -19.54 3.93 -17.79
CA GLU A 262 -19.67 3.84 -19.27
C GLU A 262 -18.60 4.67 -20.00
N ARG A 263 -18.19 5.79 -19.42
CA ARG A 263 -17.12 6.64 -19.95
C ARG A 263 -15.76 5.95 -19.94
N GLN A 264 -15.40 5.25 -18.89
CA GLN A 264 -14.15 4.53 -18.79
C GLN A 264 -14.09 3.37 -19.79
N TRP A 265 -15.22 2.68 -20.00
CA TRP A 265 -15.32 1.59 -20.98
C TRP A 265 -15.08 2.06 -22.42
N HIS A 266 -15.61 3.22 -22.83
CA HIS A 266 -15.34 3.80 -24.14
C HIS A 266 -13.86 4.18 -24.32
N VAL A 267 -13.26 4.78 -23.30
CA VAL A 267 -11.82 5.15 -23.32
C VAL A 267 -10.93 3.91 -23.51
N ASP A 268 -11.28 2.81 -22.85
CA ASP A 268 -10.50 1.57 -22.94
C ASP A 268 -10.63 0.89 -24.32
N ILE A 269 -11.82 0.92 -24.94
CA ILE A 269 -12.03 0.40 -26.32
C ILE A 269 -11.18 1.20 -27.32
N ASP A 270 -11.21 2.51 -27.23
CA ASP A 270 -10.44 3.38 -28.12
C ASP A 270 -8.93 3.14 -27.93
N ARG A 271 -8.47 2.91 -26.69
CA ARG A 271 -7.07 2.60 -26.39
C ARG A 271 -6.60 1.31 -27.06
N TYR A 272 -7.38 0.24 -26.99
CA TYR A 272 -7.02 -1.03 -27.65
C TYR A 272 -7.05 -0.94 -29.18
N ALA A 273 -8.04 -0.28 -29.74
CA ALA A 273 -8.12 -0.02 -31.18
C ALA A 273 -6.90 0.75 -31.68
N ARG A 274 -6.39 1.71 -30.90
CA ARG A 274 -5.18 2.46 -31.24
C ARG A 274 -3.93 1.59 -31.23
N PHE A 275 -3.75 0.71 -30.23
CA PHE A 275 -2.62 -0.22 -30.22
C PHE A 275 -2.66 -1.17 -31.43
N GLU A 276 -3.83 -1.70 -31.79
CA GLU A 276 -4.00 -2.54 -32.97
C GLU A 276 -3.71 -1.79 -34.25
N ALA A 277 -4.18 -0.54 -34.40
CA ALA A 277 -3.88 0.33 -35.53
C ALA A 277 -2.37 0.59 -35.67
N ALA A 278 -1.63 0.69 -34.57
CA ALA A 278 -0.17 0.79 -34.56
C ALA A 278 0.54 -0.56 -34.81
N GLY A 279 -0.20 -1.63 -35.09
CA GLY A 279 0.33 -2.96 -35.36
C GLY A 279 0.78 -3.71 -34.10
N TRP A 280 0.33 -3.30 -32.91
CA TRP A 280 0.60 -4.00 -31.65
C TRP A 280 -0.43 -5.10 -31.40
N THR A 281 0.01 -6.18 -30.78
CA THR A 281 -0.85 -7.24 -30.27
C THR A 281 -1.12 -7.02 -28.79
N THR A 282 -2.37 -6.86 -28.39
CA THR A 282 -2.73 -6.63 -26.99
C THR A 282 -3.09 -7.93 -26.28
N VAL A 283 -2.42 -8.22 -25.16
CA VAL A 283 -2.73 -9.31 -24.22
C VAL A 283 -3.41 -8.73 -22.98
N ARG A 284 -4.72 -8.92 -22.87
CA ARG A 284 -5.52 -8.41 -21.76
C ARG A 284 -5.46 -9.40 -20.57
N VAL A 285 -5.13 -8.89 -19.38
CA VAL A 285 -5.02 -9.66 -18.15
C VAL A 285 -6.05 -9.15 -17.15
N THR A 286 -6.79 -10.03 -16.51
CA THR A 286 -7.77 -9.69 -15.48
C THR A 286 -7.40 -10.36 -14.16
N ARG A 287 -8.00 -9.93 -13.05
CA ARG A 287 -7.82 -10.58 -11.75
C ARG A 287 -8.10 -12.09 -11.79
N LYS A 288 -9.07 -12.54 -12.59
CA LYS A 288 -9.37 -13.98 -12.76
C LYS A 288 -8.20 -14.74 -13.37
N HIS A 289 -7.42 -14.09 -14.23
CA HIS A 289 -6.24 -14.69 -14.87
C HIS A 289 -5.06 -14.86 -13.90
N MET A 290 -5.05 -14.23 -12.73
CA MET A 290 -4.02 -14.43 -11.70
C MET A 290 -4.14 -15.79 -10.98
N ALA A 291 -5.29 -16.46 -11.11
CA ALA A 291 -5.45 -17.82 -10.56
C ALA A 291 -4.43 -18.80 -11.15
N ARG A 292 -4.06 -19.82 -10.36
CA ARG A 292 -3.05 -20.84 -10.77
C ARG A 292 -1.73 -20.20 -11.24
N ARG A 293 -1.27 -19.16 -10.52
CA ARG A 293 -0.04 -18.42 -10.83
C ARG A 293 0.00 -17.88 -12.27
N GLY A 294 -1.13 -17.40 -12.75
CA GLY A 294 -1.20 -16.75 -14.06
C GLY A 294 -1.04 -17.66 -15.28
N ALA A 295 -1.06 -18.98 -15.13
CA ALA A 295 -0.75 -19.93 -16.21
C ALA A 295 -1.48 -19.61 -17.52
N HIS A 296 -2.77 -19.23 -17.44
CA HIS A 296 -3.56 -18.95 -18.63
C HIS A 296 -3.10 -17.69 -19.39
N PHE A 297 -2.80 -16.58 -18.70
CA PHE A 297 -2.36 -15.38 -19.41
C PHE A 297 -0.90 -15.48 -19.84
N VAL A 298 -0.06 -16.17 -19.07
CA VAL A 298 1.33 -16.45 -19.44
C VAL A 298 1.41 -17.22 -20.75
N GLU A 299 0.57 -18.25 -20.96
CA GLU A 299 0.49 -18.96 -22.23
C GLU A 299 0.06 -18.05 -23.39
N ARG A 300 -0.84 -17.09 -23.15
CA ARG A 300 -1.22 -16.08 -24.15
C ARG A 300 -0.04 -15.17 -24.51
N VAL A 301 0.73 -14.73 -23.50
CA VAL A 301 1.96 -13.94 -23.73
C VAL A 301 2.96 -14.75 -24.52
N ARG A 302 3.20 -16.04 -24.16
CA ARG A 302 4.10 -16.95 -24.89
C ARG A 302 3.67 -17.12 -26.35
N ALA A 303 2.37 -17.37 -26.59
CA ALA A 303 1.83 -17.49 -27.93
C ALA A 303 1.90 -16.18 -28.74
N ALA A 304 1.73 -15.04 -28.11
CA ALA A 304 1.89 -13.74 -28.78
C ALA A 304 3.34 -13.51 -29.19
N ARG A 305 4.31 -13.82 -28.30
CA ARG A 305 5.74 -13.73 -28.60
C ARG A 305 6.13 -14.66 -29.77
N ALA A 306 5.77 -15.94 -29.69
CA ALA A 306 6.10 -16.93 -30.72
C ALA A 306 5.55 -16.59 -32.13
N ARG A 307 4.53 -15.75 -32.24
CA ARG A 307 4.02 -15.25 -33.54
C ARG A 307 4.82 -14.06 -34.07
N ARG A 308 5.66 -13.43 -33.26
CA ARG A 308 6.38 -12.22 -33.57
C ARG A 308 7.91 -12.41 -33.63
N GLU A 309 8.42 -13.50 -33.01
CA GLU A 309 9.80 -13.99 -33.15
C GLU A 309 9.99 -14.74 -34.49
#